data_911b248a593af1a7ee8afa08348c570d
#
_entry.id   911b248a593af1a7ee8afa08348c570d
#
_cell.length_a   1.000
_cell.length_b   1.000
_cell.length_c   1.000
_cell.angle_alpha   90.00
_cell.angle_beta   90.00
_cell.angle_gamma   90.00
#
_symmetry.space_group_name_H-M   'P 1'
#
loop_
_entity.id
_entity.type
_entity.pdbx_description
1 polymer ?
#
loop_
_entity_poly.entity_id
_entity_poly.type
_entity_poly.pdbx_seq_one_letter_code
_entity_poly.pdbx_strand_id
1 'polypeptide(L)'
;MTASGAKAGGGRLLPAGRFGFGDVAQGDVVETGAVTVTAAMIDQFAGMTGDRFEIHMSDAAAQRHGFAARVAHGLLVLSLIDGLKNQAATQFKAQASLGWDWSFQAPVLAGDTISATITVISIKPVSAGDRAIVTLGFDARNQSGVTVQQGTNRLMVYA
;
A
#
# COMPACT_ATOMS: atom_id res chain seq x y z
N MET A 1 23.56 -17.81 12.18
CA MET A 1 22.81 -18.19 10.97
C MET A 1 22.32 -16.91 10.33
N THR A 2 22.94 -16.55 9.23
CA THR A 2 22.75 -15.29 8.50
C THR A 2 21.46 -15.34 7.71
N ALA A 3 20.48 -14.48 8.03
CA ALA A 3 19.33 -14.26 7.19
C ALA A 3 19.81 -13.60 5.88
N SER A 4 19.75 -14.35 4.81
CA SER A 4 20.01 -13.90 3.45
C SER A 4 19.01 -12.83 3.09
N GLY A 5 19.44 -11.59 3.01
CA GLY A 5 18.68 -10.50 2.39
C GLY A 5 18.43 -10.87 0.94
N ALA A 6 17.19 -11.15 0.58
CA ALA A 6 16.79 -11.28 -0.80
C ALA A 6 17.05 -9.93 -1.49
N LYS A 7 18.09 -9.87 -2.33
CA LYS A 7 18.25 -8.79 -3.31
C LYS A 7 16.98 -8.75 -4.14
N ALA A 8 16.30 -7.60 -4.16
CA ALA A 8 15.26 -7.31 -5.12
C ALA A 8 15.87 -7.52 -6.52
N GLY A 9 15.54 -8.64 -7.16
CA GLY A 9 15.84 -8.85 -8.55
C GLY A 9 15.12 -7.75 -9.32
N GLY A 10 15.87 -6.98 -10.13
CA GLY A 10 15.36 -5.85 -10.88
C GLY A 10 14.27 -6.29 -11.83
N GLY A 11 13.01 -6.23 -11.39
CA GLY A 11 11.86 -6.42 -12.23
C GLY A 11 11.67 -5.25 -13.19
N ARG A 12 10.93 -5.48 -14.27
CA ARG A 12 10.61 -4.44 -15.25
C ARG A 12 9.68 -3.40 -14.60
N LEU A 13 10.07 -2.13 -14.62
CA LEU A 13 9.18 -1.03 -14.29
C LEU A 13 8.13 -0.90 -15.40
N LEU A 14 6.87 -1.07 -15.06
CA LEU A 14 5.78 -0.95 -16.01
C LEU A 14 5.55 0.53 -16.38
N PRO A 15 5.44 0.85 -17.68
CA PRO A 15 5.13 2.21 -18.12
C PRO A 15 3.67 2.58 -17.80
N ALA A 16 3.33 3.84 -18.02
CA ALA A 16 1.93 4.29 -17.99
C ALA A 16 1.07 3.47 -18.96
N GLY A 17 -0.12 3.06 -18.53
CA GLY A 17 -1.03 2.28 -19.34
C GLY A 17 -1.95 1.38 -18.52
N ARG A 18 -2.75 0.57 -19.22
CA ARG A 18 -3.65 -0.43 -18.62
C ARG A 18 -3.24 -1.82 -19.05
N PHE A 19 -3.01 -2.69 -18.08
CA PHE A 19 -2.43 -4.02 -18.26
C PHE A 19 -3.42 -5.10 -17.84
N GLY A 20 -3.67 -6.05 -18.74
CA GLY A 20 -4.32 -7.30 -18.40
C GLY A 20 -3.32 -8.28 -17.77
N PHE A 21 -3.81 -9.41 -17.27
CA PHE A 21 -2.93 -10.41 -16.64
C PHE A 21 -1.93 -11.02 -17.63
N GLY A 22 -2.25 -11.05 -18.92
CA GLY A 22 -1.35 -11.54 -19.98
C GLY A 22 -0.25 -10.54 -20.39
N ASP A 23 -0.38 -9.27 -19.97
CA ASP A 23 0.56 -8.20 -20.32
C ASP A 23 1.67 -8.01 -19.26
N VAL A 24 1.56 -8.69 -18.13
CA VAL A 24 2.45 -8.54 -16.97
C VAL A 24 3.08 -9.87 -16.60
N ALA A 25 4.20 -9.81 -15.90
CA ALA A 25 4.93 -10.97 -15.42
C ALA A 25 5.28 -10.84 -13.93
N GLN A 26 5.54 -11.95 -13.28
CA GLN A 26 6.09 -11.97 -11.94
C GLN A 26 7.37 -11.13 -11.88
N GLY A 27 7.48 -10.26 -10.88
CA GLY A 27 8.59 -9.35 -10.70
C GLY A 27 8.37 -7.96 -11.34
N ASP A 28 7.38 -7.78 -12.20
CA ASP A 28 7.05 -6.44 -12.73
C ASP A 28 6.71 -5.48 -11.59
N VAL A 29 7.10 -4.22 -11.75
CA VAL A 29 7.04 -3.19 -10.71
C VAL A 29 6.20 -2.01 -11.15
N VAL A 30 5.40 -1.48 -10.22
CA VAL A 30 4.68 -0.21 -10.35
C VAL A 30 5.10 0.71 -9.21
N GLU A 31 5.45 1.94 -9.54
CA GLU A 31 5.68 3.00 -8.56
C GLU A 31 4.45 3.90 -8.47
N THR A 32 4.00 4.22 -7.26
CA THR A 32 2.90 5.15 -7.04
C THR A 32 3.39 6.60 -6.95
N GLY A 33 2.47 7.54 -7.07
CA GLY A 33 2.67 8.89 -6.56
C GLY A 33 2.76 8.89 -5.03
N ALA A 34 2.79 10.08 -4.45
CA ALA A 34 2.89 10.27 -3.01
C ALA A 34 1.73 11.10 -2.46
N VAL A 35 1.43 10.95 -1.18
CA VAL A 35 0.43 11.74 -0.46
C VAL A 35 0.96 12.13 0.91
N THR A 36 0.76 13.38 1.31
CA THR A 36 1.05 13.83 2.67
C THR A 36 -0.15 13.53 3.56
N VAL A 37 0.09 12.81 4.65
CA VAL A 37 -0.93 12.45 5.63
C VAL A 37 -1.11 13.63 6.59
N THR A 38 -2.23 14.33 6.49
CA THR A 38 -2.50 15.52 7.28
C THR A 38 -3.27 15.20 8.56
N ALA A 39 -3.17 16.07 9.55
CA ALA A 39 -4.02 16.01 10.76
C ALA A 39 -5.51 16.03 10.40
N ALA A 40 -5.90 16.81 9.40
CA ALA A 40 -7.29 16.86 8.91
C ALA A 40 -7.77 15.51 8.37
N MET A 41 -6.93 14.78 7.65
CA MET A 41 -7.25 13.41 7.17
C MET A 41 -7.48 12.46 8.35
N ILE A 42 -6.65 12.55 9.38
CA ILE A 42 -6.79 11.72 10.60
C ILE A 42 -8.11 12.04 11.29
N ASP A 43 -8.46 13.31 11.44
CA ASP A 43 -9.74 13.74 12.05
C ASP A 43 -10.95 13.26 11.23
N GLN A 44 -10.88 13.36 9.90
CA GLN A 44 -11.94 12.87 8.99
C GLN A 44 -12.11 11.36 9.10
N PHE A 45 -11.01 10.62 9.13
CA PHE A 45 -11.05 9.16 9.25
C PHE A 45 -11.61 8.73 10.62
N ALA A 46 -11.21 9.40 11.71
CA ALA A 46 -11.77 9.18 13.03
C ALA A 46 -13.28 9.49 13.08
N GLY A 47 -13.71 10.55 12.41
CA GLY A 47 -15.12 10.91 12.31
C GLY A 47 -15.95 9.90 11.52
N MET A 48 -15.39 9.41 10.44
CA MET A 48 -16.05 8.44 9.57
C MET A 48 -16.16 7.04 10.19
N THR A 49 -15.11 6.59 10.88
CA THR A 49 -15.01 5.22 11.42
C THR A 49 -15.43 5.08 12.86
N GLY A 50 -15.41 6.19 13.63
CA GLY A 50 -15.56 6.17 15.09
C GLY A 50 -14.31 5.75 15.85
N ASP A 51 -13.19 5.46 15.16
CA ASP A 51 -11.91 5.15 15.80
C ASP A 51 -11.25 6.44 16.31
N ARG A 52 -11.51 6.75 17.56
CA ARG A 52 -10.98 7.91 18.29
C ARG A 52 -9.96 7.51 19.35
N PHE A 53 -9.20 6.44 19.11
CA PHE A 53 -8.14 6.04 20.00
C PHE A 53 -7.16 7.20 20.19
N GLU A 54 -6.77 7.46 21.43
CA GLU A 54 -6.17 8.75 21.82
C GLU A 54 -4.86 9.10 21.10
N ILE A 55 -4.09 8.09 20.64
CA ILE A 55 -2.84 8.35 19.88
C ILE A 55 -3.10 9.03 18.53
N HIS A 56 -4.32 8.89 17.99
CA HIS A 56 -4.73 9.53 16.75
C HIS A 56 -5.29 10.93 16.97
N MET A 57 -5.70 11.27 18.20
CA MET A 57 -6.49 12.45 18.47
C MET A 57 -5.69 13.64 19.03
N SER A 58 -4.55 13.39 19.66
CA SER A 58 -3.70 14.48 20.17
C SER A 58 -2.23 14.09 20.25
N ASP A 59 -1.36 15.09 20.05
CA ASP A 59 0.09 14.92 20.21
C ASP A 59 0.46 14.55 21.64
N ALA A 60 -0.17 15.17 22.64
CA ALA A 60 0.11 14.89 24.03
C ALA A 60 -0.21 13.44 24.40
N ALA A 61 -1.33 12.91 23.91
CA ALA A 61 -1.67 11.50 24.12
C ALA A 61 -0.70 10.57 23.40
N ALA A 62 -0.37 10.85 22.15
CA ALA A 62 0.61 10.07 21.40
C ALA A 62 1.98 10.05 22.10
N GLN A 63 2.43 11.17 22.63
CA GLN A 63 3.68 11.29 23.37
C GLN A 63 3.69 10.47 24.66
N ARG A 64 2.56 10.38 25.38
CA ARG A 64 2.44 9.48 26.54
C ARG A 64 2.66 7.99 26.18
N HIS A 65 2.36 7.63 24.95
CA HIS A 65 2.58 6.29 24.41
C HIS A 65 3.92 6.11 23.69
N GLY A 66 4.81 7.11 23.74
CA GLY A 66 6.17 7.03 23.18
C GLY A 66 6.29 7.44 21.71
N PHE A 67 5.24 8.00 21.11
CA PHE A 67 5.29 8.55 19.75
C PHE A 67 5.69 10.04 19.76
N ALA A 68 6.32 10.52 18.70
CA ALA A 68 6.75 11.91 18.62
C ALA A 68 5.57 12.88 18.44
N ALA A 69 4.51 12.47 17.76
CA ALA A 69 3.32 13.25 17.44
C ALA A 69 2.14 12.32 17.16
N ARG A 70 0.97 12.90 16.84
CA ARG A 70 -0.22 12.13 16.44
C ARG A 70 0.11 11.11 15.35
N VAL A 71 -0.33 9.88 15.59
CA VAL A 71 -0.15 8.75 14.68
C VAL A 71 -1.39 8.61 13.81
N ALA A 72 -1.19 8.48 12.50
CA ALA A 72 -2.28 8.13 11.59
C ALA A 72 -2.78 6.70 11.89
N HIS A 73 -4.09 6.49 11.77
CA HIS A 73 -4.65 5.15 11.84
C HIS A 73 -3.99 4.26 10.79
N GLY A 74 -3.57 3.07 11.18
CA GLY A 74 -2.96 2.13 10.22
C GLY A 74 -3.87 1.84 9.04
N LEU A 75 -5.19 1.74 9.27
CA LEU A 75 -6.17 1.54 8.20
C LEU A 75 -6.37 2.78 7.31
N LEU A 76 -6.19 4.00 7.83
CA LEU A 76 -6.16 5.19 7.00
C LEU A 76 -4.98 5.12 6.03
N VAL A 77 -3.80 4.78 6.52
CA VAL A 77 -2.59 4.66 5.69
C VAL A 77 -2.78 3.59 4.61
N LEU A 78 -3.31 2.41 4.94
CA LEU A 78 -3.64 1.38 3.96
C LEU A 78 -4.62 1.90 2.91
N SER A 79 -5.67 2.61 3.33
CA SER A 79 -6.66 3.18 2.42
C SER A 79 -6.04 4.20 1.46
N LEU A 80 -5.11 5.03 1.95
CA LEU A 80 -4.38 5.99 1.12
C LEU A 80 -3.44 5.27 0.11
N ILE A 81 -2.77 4.21 0.53
CA ILE A 81 -1.92 3.40 -0.36
C ILE A 81 -2.75 2.74 -1.46
N ASP A 82 -3.93 2.20 -1.14
CA ASP A 82 -4.84 1.67 -2.15
C ASP A 82 -5.30 2.76 -3.11
N GLY A 83 -5.61 3.95 -2.59
CA GLY A 83 -5.93 5.13 -3.41
C GLY A 83 -4.79 5.52 -4.35
N LEU A 84 -3.54 5.55 -3.86
CA LEU A 84 -2.35 5.83 -4.68
C LEU A 84 -2.16 4.79 -5.79
N LYS A 85 -2.39 3.50 -5.52
CA LYS A 85 -2.39 2.45 -6.54
C LYS A 85 -3.40 2.77 -7.65
N ASN A 86 -4.62 3.14 -7.27
CA ASN A 86 -5.70 3.42 -8.20
C ASN A 86 -5.55 4.76 -8.96
N GLN A 87 -4.67 5.66 -8.50
CA GLN A 87 -4.31 6.92 -9.15
C GLN A 87 -3.02 6.82 -9.97
N ALA A 88 -2.27 5.73 -9.86
CA ALA A 88 -1.02 5.56 -10.59
C ALA A 88 -1.25 5.60 -12.10
N ALA A 89 -0.26 6.08 -12.84
CA ALA A 89 -0.31 6.10 -14.30
C ALA A 89 -0.36 4.68 -14.90
N THR A 90 0.14 3.70 -14.16
CA THR A 90 0.07 2.27 -14.48
C THR A 90 -1.10 1.65 -13.76
N GLN A 91 -2.03 1.08 -14.52
CA GLN A 91 -3.26 0.47 -14.02
C GLN A 91 -3.37 -0.98 -14.46
N PHE A 92 -3.95 -1.83 -13.62
CA PHE A 92 -4.39 -3.17 -14.02
C PHE A 92 -5.85 -3.11 -14.51
N LYS A 93 -6.19 -3.99 -15.46
CA LYS A 93 -7.59 -4.17 -15.89
C LYS A 93 -8.33 -4.96 -14.81
N ALA A 94 -8.45 -4.39 -13.62
CA ALA A 94 -8.99 -5.06 -12.45
C ALA A 94 -10.52 -5.08 -12.46
N GLN A 95 -11.10 -6.21 -12.08
CA GLN A 95 -12.52 -6.34 -11.79
C GLN A 95 -12.81 -5.95 -10.33
N ALA A 96 -12.03 -6.49 -9.41
CA ALA A 96 -12.23 -6.28 -7.97
C ALA A 96 -10.98 -6.61 -7.16
N SER A 97 -10.86 -5.98 -6.00
CA SER A 97 -9.95 -6.42 -4.95
C SER A 97 -10.57 -7.57 -4.19
N LEU A 98 -9.82 -8.64 -3.98
CA LEU A 98 -10.28 -9.86 -3.30
C LEU A 98 -9.88 -9.90 -1.83
N GLY A 99 -8.95 -9.05 -1.42
CA GLY A 99 -8.53 -8.98 -0.04
C GLY A 99 -7.07 -8.54 0.13
N TRP A 100 -6.74 -8.27 1.37
CA TRP A 100 -5.43 -7.81 1.81
C TRP A 100 -4.89 -8.72 2.91
N ASP A 101 -3.59 -8.95 2.87
CA ASP A 101 -2.79 -9.47 3.98
C ASP A 101 -1.74 -8.42 4.28
N TRP A 102 -1.82 -7.79 5.48
CA TRP A 102 -1.16 -6.51 5.70
C TRP A 102 -0.59 -6.37 7.10
N SER A 103 0.53 -5.68 7.21
CA SER A 103 1.16 -5.39 8.49
C SER A 103 1.65 -3.95 8.59
N PHE A 104 1.56 -3.38 9.79
CA PHE A 104 2.05 -2.07 10.15
C PHE A 104 3.46 -2.22 10.70
N GLN A 105 4.46 -1.60 10.07
CA GLN A 105 5.88 -1.78 10.43
C GLN A 105 6.41 -0.63 11.28
N ALA A 106 5.99 0.59 10.98
CA ALA A 106 6.39 1.80 11.69
C ALA A 106 5.23 2.81 11.72
N PRO A 107 5.17 3.70 12.72
CA PRO A 107 4.13 4.70 12.79
C PRO A 107 4.26 5.70 11.64
N VAL A 108 3.11 6.13 11.10
CA VAL A 108 3.00 7.27 10.19
C VAL A 108 2.47 8.44 11.01
N LEU A 109 3.22 9.52 11.08
CA LEU A 109 2.85 10.71 11.84
C LEU A 109 2.11 11.71 10.94
N ALA A 110 1.27 12.55 11.55
CA ALA A 110 0.71 13.70 10.84
C ALA A 110 1.84 14.55 10.23
N GLY A 111 1.76 14.80 8.93
CA GLY A 111 2.79 15.51 8.16
C GLY A 111 3.73 14.61 7.36
N ASP A 112 3.75 13.30 7.62
CA ASP A 112 4.52 12.36 6.82
C ASP A 112 3.97 12.25 5.40
N THR A 113 4.86 12.04 4.44
CA THR A 113 4.52 11.79 3.03
C THR A 113 4.82 10.33 2.71
N ILE A 114 3.82 9.62 2.22
CA ILE A 114 3.90 8.19 1.92
C ILE A 114 3.75 7.91 0.44
N SER A 115 4.41 6.87 -0.03
CA SER A 115 4.31 6.29 -1.38
C SER A 115 4.53 4.80 -1.31
N ALA A 116 4.30 4.07 -2.39
CA ALA A 116 4.53 2.64 -2.42
C ALA A 116 5.18 2.18 -3.72
N THR A 117 6.03 1.16 -3.58
CA THR A 117 6.49 0.29 -4.65
C THR A 117 5.63 -0.97 -4.63
N ILE A 118 5.08 -1.33 -5.78
CA ILE A 118 4.19 -2.47 -5.95
C ILE A 118 4.86 -3.46 -6.90
N THR A 119 4.92 -4.73 -6.49
CA THR A 119 5.53 -5.79 -7.29
C THR A 119 4.53 -6.89 -7.58
N VAL A 120 4.47 -7.36 -8.83
CA VAL A 120 3.67 -8.53 -9.19
C VAL A 120 4.32 -9.77 -8.59
N ILE A 121 3.66 -10.38 -7.61
CA ILE A 121 4.16 -11.55 -6.88
C ILE A 121 3.78 -12.85 -7.60
N SER A 122 2.53 -12.96 -8.03
CA SER A 122 2.05 -14.16 -8.73
C SER A 122 0.85 -13.85 -9.62
N ILE A 123 0.67 -14.68 -10.64
CA ILE A 123 -0.45 -14.62 -11.57
C ILE A 123 -1.03 -16.03 -11.66
N LYS A 124 -2.29 -16.19 -11.25
CA LYS A 124 -2.99 -17.49 -11.27
C LYS A 124 -4.26 -17.37 -12.09
N PRO A 125 -4.25 -17.84 -13.36
CA PRO A 125 -5.45 -17.86 -14.18
C PRO A 125 -6.58 -18.62 -13.50
N VAL A 126 -7.82 -18.13 -13.65
CA VAL A 126 -9.01 -18.87 -13.23
C VAL A 126 -9.47 -19.81 -14.32
N SER A 127 -10.28 -20.81 -13.95
CA SER A 127 -10.67 -21.90 -14.86
C SER A 127 -11.42 -21.45 -16.12
N ALA A 128 -12.13 -20.31 -16.07
CA ALA A 128 -12.80 -19.72 -17.23
C ALA A 128 -11.84 -19.12 -18.27
N GLY A 129 -10.58 -18.85 -17.93
CA GLY A 129 -9.53 -18.40 -18.84
C GLY A 129 -9.55 -16.91 -19.23
N ASP A 130 -10.58 -16.16 -18.85
CA ASP A 130 -10.73 -14.74 -19.18
C ASP A 130 -10.18 -13.79 -18.09
N ARG A 131 -9.83 -14.34 -16.93
CA ARG A 131 -9.33 -13.62 -15.76
C ARG A 131 -8.24 -14.38 -15.03
N ALA A 132 -7.52 -13.67 -14.19
CA ALA A 132 -6.56 -14.26 -13.26
C ALA A 132 -6.61 -13.56 -11.91
N ILE A 133 -6.20 -14.27 -10.87
CA ILE A 133 -5.87 -13.66 -9.57
C ILE A 133 -4.43 -13.21 -9.65
N VAL A 134 -4.22 -11.90 -9.63
CA VAL A 134 -2.90 -11.27 -9.57
C VAL A 134 -2.64 -10.86 -8.13
N THR A 135 -1.58 -11.39 -7.53
CA THR A 135 -1.15 -10.99 -6.19
C THR A 135 -0.09 -9.92 -6.32
N LEU A 136 -0.35 -8.77 -5.72
CA LEU A 136 0.55 -7.62 -5.68
C LEU A 136 1.18 -7.51 -4.31
N GLY A 137 2.50 -7.37 -4.25
CA GLY A 137 3.23 -7.06 -3.02
C GLY A 137 3.49 -5.57 -2.90
N PHE A 138 3.35 -5.02 -1.71
CA PHE A 138 3.50 -3.59 -1.44
C PHE A 138 4.61 -3.35 -0.42
N ASP A 139 5.44 -2.37 -0.69
CA ASP A 139 6.37 -1.75 0.25
C ASP A 139 6.04 -0.25 0.32
N ALA A 140 5.31 0.13 1.36
CA ALA A 140 4.91 1.51 1.59
C ALA A 140 5.93 2.21 2.48
N ARG A 141 6.43 3.35 2.03
CA ARG A 141 7.51 4.09 2.70
C ARG A 141 7.13 5.53 2.97
N ASN A 142 7.74 6.09 4.02
CA ASN A 142 7.67 7.52 4.30
C ASN A 142 8.75 8.30 3.51
N GLN A 143 8.80 9.62 3.69
CA GLN A 143 9.75 10.53 3.04
C GLN A 143 11.22 10.22 3.34
N SER A 144 11.51 9.50 4.42
CA SER A 144 12.86 9.09 4.81
C SER A 144 13.25 7.70 4.27
N GLY A 145 12.39 7.08 3.46
CA GLY A 145 12.62 5.76 2.90
C GLY A 145 12.39 4.60 3.90
N VAL A 146 11.80 4.87 5.06
CA VAL A 146 11.47 3.85 6.05
C VAL A 146 10.21 3.13 5.62
N THR A 147 10.22 1.80 5.57
CA THR A 147 9.03 1.00 5.36
C THR A 147 8.08 1.16 6.53
N VAL A 148 6.92 1.74 6.29
CA VAL A 148 5.89 2.01 7.30
C VAL A 148 4.80 0.95 7.31
N GLN A 149 4.45 0.41 6.15
CA GLN A 149 3.50 -0.68 6.00
C GLN A 149 3.91 -1.58 4.84
N GLN A 150 3.54 -2.83 4.90
CA GLN A 150 3.80 -3.79 3.82
C GLN A 150 2.80 -4.93 3.83
N GLY A 151 2.66 -5.59 2.70
CA GLY A 151 1.78 -6.75 2.59
C GLY A 151 1.42 -7.05 1.15
N THR A 152 0.33 -7.76 0.97
CA THR A 152 -0.16 -8.16 -0.34
C THR A 152 -1.62 -7.81 -0.56
N ASN A 153 -1.97 -7.56 -1.81
CA ASN A 153 -3.34 -7.42 -2.29
C ASN A 153 -3.59 -8.42 -3.42
N ARG A 154 -4.70 -9.10 -3.37
CA ARG A 154 -5.13 -9.99 -4.45
C ARG A 154 -6.19 -9.27 -5.28
N LEU A 155 -5.93 -9.16 -6.58
CA LEU A 155 -6.86 -8.58 -7.56
C LEU A 155 -7.38 -9.66 -8.51
N MET A 156 -8.66 -9.59 -8.86
CA MET A 156 -9.18 -10.24 -10.05
C MET A 156 -8.92 -9.33 -11.24
N VAL A 157 -8.15 -9.81 -12.22
CA VAL A 157 -7.71 -9.01 -13.37
C VAL A 157 -8.14 -9.69 -14.67
N TYR A 158 -8.68 -8.90 -15.60
CA TYR A 158 -9.04 -9.35 -16.94
C TYR A 158 -7.80 -9.57 -17.84
N ALA A 159 -8.00 -10.23 -18.95
CA ALA A 159 -7.00 -10.39 -20.00
C ALA A 159 -6.65 -9.05 -20.69
#